data_786bfae748a44052c9c8cfe88baa971d
#
_entry.id   786bfae748a44052c9c8cfe88baa971d
#
_cell.length_a   1.000
_cell.length_b   1.000
_cell.length_c   1.000
_cell.angle_alpha   90.00
_cell.angle_beta   90.00
_cell.angle_gamma   90.00
#
_symmetry.space_group_name_H-M   'P 1'
#
loop_
_entity.id
_entity.type
_entity.pdbx_description
1 polymer ?
#
loop_
_entity_poly.entity_id
_entity_poly.type
_entity_poly.pdbx_seq_one_letter_code
_entity_poly.pdbx_strand_id
1 'polypeptide(L)'
;MKVLHIYPKSDELIRRHVVLLAEGMRQSADIRFVDNSADFRTQLQEQQPDIVHCHGCSQYALARAAQTARRRGARIVITLHGQLEPWVTSEQRVQDKLGKTLLWQKAYIGRAYAIITLGKLERSNFIELGWNRRVEEIHNAVTTNTITKAEMCSKTFAVYQKVIDSNTIEALDDLDLDALSTIIKAGITGDKRWCSSLESVNYPQNLDWRRLLIYAEHEHIRNYVDYGISILGLPTPAIDTEHIDSYFPDNYSKPNPLKDIIGDYQGNETDYILRMIRQIQKQPLLLHMIELTRELMRDTVNDELLAEALDNKNLSNYARSLIQVLSEQTGLDEGYMPLPPADNRLTERIRKQLANHLRI
;
A
#
# COMPACT_ATOMS: atom_id res chain seq x y z
N MET A 1 7.27 14.65 0.27
CA MET A 1 5.99 14.36 0.96
C MET A 1 5.31 15.67 1.31
N LYS A 2 4.02 15.79 0.99
CA LYS A 2 3.18 16.98 1.26
C LYS A 2 2.15 16.65 2.34
N VAL A 3 2.12 17.45 3.39
CA VAL A 3 1.22 17.22 4.54
C VAL A 3 0.37 18.45 4.81
N LEU A 4 -0.94 18.27 4.89
CA LEU A 4 -1.87 19.33 5.28
C LEU A 4 -2.47 19.01 6.64
N HIS A 5 -2.16 19.83 7.63
CA HIS A 5 -2.80 19.74 8.95
C HIS A 5 -4.12 20.50 8.96
N ILE A 6 -5.16 19.88 9.53
CA ILE A 6 -6.44 20.53 9.79
C ILE A 6 -6.82 20.42 11.25
N TYR A 7 -7.20 21.53 11.86
CA TYR A 7 -7.50 21.63 13.29
C TYR A 7 -8.73 22.51 13.58
N PRO A 8 -9.36 22.35 14.78
CA PRO A 8 -10.48 23.18 15.20
C PRO A 8 -10.04 24.63 15.46
N LYS A 9 -10.70 25.60 14.84
CA LYS A 9 -10.40 27.03 14.97
C LYS A 9 -10.39 27.55 16.43
N SER A 10 -11.24 26.97 17.28
CA SER A 10 -11.44 27.41 18.66
C SER A 10 -10.44 26.85 19.69
N ASP A 11 -9.55 25.97 19.29
CA ASP A 11 -8.65 25.25 20.21
C ASP A 11 -7.21 25.72 20.05
N GLU A 12 -6.81 26.64 20.93
CA GLU A 12 -5.47 27.23 20.90
C GLU A 12 -4.36 26.24 21.29
N LEU A 13 -4.63 25.24 22.14
CA LEU A 13 -3.63 24.20 22.48
C LEU A 13 -3.34 23.31 21.28
N ILE A 14 -4.37 22.90 20.57
CA ILE A 14 -4.22 22.14 19.34
C ILE A 14 -3.48 22.98 18.28
N ARG A 15 -3.85 24.23 18.13
CA ARG A 15 -3.16 25.14 17.20
C ARG A 15 -1.67 25.23 17.50
N ARG A 16 -1.28 25.41 18.75
CA ARG A 16 0.14 25.45 19.16
C ARG A 16 0.87 24.16 18.86
N HIS A 17 0.23 23.01 19.08
CA HIS A 17 0.76 21.70 18.71
C HIS A 17 1.01 21.59 17.20
N VAL A 18 0.03 21.99 16.37
CA VAL A 18 0.13 21.98 14.91
C VAL A 18 1.26 22.86 14.39
N VAL A 19 1.34 24.11 14.90
CA VAL A 19 2.40 25.05 14.51
C VAL A 19 3.78 24.47 14.84
N LEU A 20 3.93 23.88 16.01
CA LEU A 20 5.20 23.27 16.44
C LEU A 20 5.60 22.09 15.54
N LEU A 21 4.66 21.23 15.16
CA LEU A 21 4.91 20.14 14.21
C LEU A 21 5.31 20.70 12.84
N ALA A 22 4.58 21.70 12.32
CA ALA A 22 4.87 22.30 11.04
C ALA A 22 6.25 22.95 10.96
N GLU A 23 6.63 23.68 12.03
CA GLU A 23 7.97 24.29 12.13
C GLU A 23 9.08 23.25 12.25
N GLY A 24 8.88 22.22 13.09
CA GLY A 24 9.90 21.23 13.37
C GLY A 24 10.18 20.26 12.22
N MET A 25 9.21 20.05 11.30
CA MET A 25 9.37 19.17 10.15
C MET A 25 9.57 19.92 8.82
N ARG A 26 9.72 21.23 8.81
CA ARG A 26 9.81 22.07 7.60
C ARG A 26 10.93 21.66 6.63
N GLN A 27 12.01 21.09 7.15
CA GLN A 27 13.14 20.62 6.31
C GLN A 27 12.88 19.23 5.69
N SER A 28 11.95 18.46 6.26
CA SER A 28 11.70 17.06 5.89
C SER A 28 10.47 16.89 5.00
N ALA A 29 9.52 17.85 5.02
CA ALA A 29 8.28 17.79 4.26
C ALA A 29 7.71 19.18 3.95
N ASP A 30 6.93 19.29 2.85
CA ASP A 30 6.10 20.47 2.58
C ASP A 30 4.84 20.41 3.46
N ILE A 31 4.88 21.13 4.59
CA ILE A 31 3.81 21.13 5.58
C ILE A 31 3.06 22.45 5.55
N ARG A 32 1.75 22.34 5.36
CA ARG A 32 0.82 23.43 5.53
C ARG A 32 -0.20 23.11 6.61
N PHE A 33 -0.83 24.13 7.16
CA PHE A 33 -1.89 23.96 8.15
C PHE A 33 -3.01 24.97 7.94
N VAL A 34 -4.23 24.56 8.26
CA VAL A 34 -5.44 25.35 8.11
C VAL A 34 -6.41 24.98 9.23
N ASP A 35 -7.18 25.94 9.70
CA ASP A 35 -8.31 25.64 10.56
C ASP A 35 -9.45 24.95 9.78
N ASN A 36 -10.45 24.44 10.48
CA ASN A 36 -11.58 23.71 9.88
C ASN A 36 -12.62 24.62 9.16
N SER A 37 -12.17 25.78 8.68
CA SER A 37 -12.97 26.78 7.96
C SER A 37 -13.11 26.51 6.46
N ALA A 38 -13.65 27.48 5.72
CA ALA A 38 -13.84 27.38 4.27
C ALA A 38 -12.54 27.22 3.47
N ASP A 39 -11.40 27.65 4.00
CA ASP A 39 -10.11 27.66 3.32
C ASP A 39 -9.53 26.25 3.10
N PHE A 40 -9.99 25.25 3.86
CA PHE A 40 -9.52 23.87 3.71
C PHE A 40 -9.63 23.35 2.27
N ARG A 41 -10.74 23.63 1.57
CA ARG A 41 -10.95 23.13 0.20
C ARG A 41 -9.96 23.74 -0.78
N THR A 42 -9.66 25.01 -0.63
CA THR A 42 -8.69 25.75 -1.44
C THR A 42 -7.28 25.17 -1.21
N GLN A 43 -6.87 25.03 0.04
CA GLN A 43 -5.58 24.45 0.40
C GLN A 43 -5.42 22.99 -0.07
N LEU A 44 -6.48 22.19 0.02
CA LEU A 44 -6.49 20.83 -0.48
C LEU A 44 -6.31 20.76 -2.01
N GLN A 45 -6.83 21.75 -2.76
CA GLN A 45 -6.68 21.83 -4.22
C GLN A 45 -5.28 22.30 -4.63
N GLU A 46 -4.77 23.32 -3.95
CA GLU A 46 -3.48 23.93 -4.27
C GLU A 46 -2.29 23.02 -3.92
N GLN A 47 -2.32 22.38 -2.76
CA GLN A 47 -1.20 21.57 -2.29
C GLN A 47 -1.22 20.14 -2.85
N GLN A 48 -2.42 19.57 -3.04
CA GLN A 48 -2.60 18.14 -3.34
C GLN A 48 -1.79 17.27 -2.38
N PRO A 49 -2.15 17.26 -1.08
CA PRO A 49 -1.34 16.61 -0.06
C PRO A 49 -1.39 15.09 -0.16
N ASP A 50 -0.26 14.44 0.12
CA ASP A 50 -0.17 12.99 0.29
C ASP A 50 -0.89 12.55 1.57
N ILE A 51 -0.77 13.38 2.62
CA ILE A 51 -1.38 13.14 3.94
C ILE A 51 -2.20 14.35 4.37
N VAL A 52 -3.40 14.10 4.88
CA VAL A 52 -4.16 15.07 5.67
C VAL A 52 -4.18 14.62 7.13
N HIS A 53 -3.53 15.40 8.00
CA HIS A 53 -3.48 15.14 9.43
C HIS A 53 -4.57 15.94 10.14
N CYS A 54 -5.58 15.25 10.62
CA CYS A 54 -6.69 15.84 11.35
C CYS A 54 -6.41 15.86 12.86
N HIS A 55 -6.58 17.02 13.49
CA HIS A 55 -6.39 17.17 14.93
C HIS A 55 -7.75 17.21 15.63
N GLY A 56 -8.10 16.07 16.26
CA GLY A 56 -9.39 15.85 16.93
C GLY A 56 -10.36 14.97 16.16
N CYS A 57 -11.32 14.43 16.91
CA CYS A 57 -12.30 13.47 16.40
C CYS A 57 -13.76 13.78 16.81
N SER A 58 -14.00 14.89 17.52
CA SER A 58 -15.32 15.25 18.04
C SER A 58 -16.16 16.15 17.12
N GLN A 59 -15.55 16.74 16.08
CA GLN A 59 -16.22 17.68 15.16
C GLN A 59 -16.54 17.03 13.81
N TYR A 60 -17.79 17.08 13.39
CA TYR A 60 -18.24 16.57 12.09
C TYR A 60 -17.55 17.24 10.90
N ALA A 61 -17.18 18.51 11.04
CA ALA A 61 -16.46 19.25 10.01
C ALA A 61 -15.11 18.58 9.66
N LEU A 62 -14.37 18.10 10.66
CA LEU A 62 -13.11 17.36 10.45
C LEU A 62 -13.37 16.02 9.73
N ALA A 63 -14.40 15.28 10.11
CA ALA A 63 -14.77 14.02 9.42
C ALA A 63 -15.12 14.26 7.94
N ARG A 64 -15.85 15.34 7.63
CA ARG A 64 -16.16 15.72 6.25
C ARG A 64 -14.92 16.16 5.47
N ALA A 65 -14.02 16.91 6.10
CA ALA A 65 -12.76 17.30 5.50
C ALA A 65 -11.90 16.07 5.15
N ALA A 66 -11.73 15.14 6.10
CA ALA A 66 -11.03 13.89 5.89
C ALA A 66 -11.65 13.05 4.76
N GLN A 67 -12.98 12.94 4.70
CA GLN A 67 -13.66 12.23 3.62
C GLN A 67 -13.40 12.89 2.25
N THR A 68 -13.38 14.23 2.20
CA THR A 68 -13.09 14.97 0.96
C THR A 68 -11.65 14.74 0.51
N ALA A 69 -10.70 14.80 1.44
CA ALA A 69 -9.29 14.56 1.18
C ALA A 69 -9.05 13.12 0.67
N ARG A 70 -9.64 12.13 1.34
CA ARG A 70 -9.53 10.72 0.96
C ARG A 70 -10.06 10.44 -0.46
N ARG A 71 -11.16 11.09 -0.87
CA ARG A 71 -11.69 10.97 -2.24
C ARG A 71 -10.74 11.54 -3.30
N ARG A 72 -9.76 12.33 -2.90
CA ARG A 72 -8.69 12.88 -3.75
C ARG A 72 -7.36 12.16 -3.61
N GLY A 73 -7.35 10.99 -2.96
CA GLY A 73 -6.16 10.15 -2.80
C GLY A 73 -5.32 10.44 -1.55
N ALA A 74 -5.64 11.48 -0.75
CA ALA A 74 -4.89 11.77 0.46
C ALA A 74 -5.14 10.72 1.56
N ARG A 75 -4.09 10.32 2.26
CA ARG A 75 -4.16 9.42 3.42
C ARG A 75 -4.46 10.21 4.68
N ILE A 76 -5.30 9.65 5.54
CA ILE A 76 -5.76 10.35 6.74
C ILE A 76 -5.01 9.87 7.97
N VAL A 77 -4.42 10.79 8.71
CA VAL A 77 -3.86 10.59 10.05
C VAL A 77 -4.71 11.40 11.04
N ILE A 78 -4.98 10.87 12.22
CA ILE A 78 -5.77 11.57 13.25
C ILE A 78 -5.02 11.58 14.57
N THR A 79 -4.81 12.76 15.16
CA THR A 79 -4.45 12.89 16.57
C THR A 79 -5.71 13.13 17.41
N LEU A 80 -5.94 12.32 18.43
CA LEU A 80 -7.21 12.33 19.18
C LEU A 80 -7.34 13.49 20.17
N HIS A 81 -6.25 13.97 20.76
CA HIS A 81 -6.23 15.07 21.75
C HIS A 81 -7.12 14.85 22.97
N GLY A 82 -7.21 13.62 23.48
CA GLY A 82 -8.01 13.30 24.66
C GLY A 82 -9.52 13.30 24.47
N GLN A 83 -10.00 13.51 23.23
CA GLN A 83 -11.44 13.70 22.97
C GLN A 83 -12.30 12.44 23.11
N LEU A 84 -11.70 11.27 23.23
CA LEU A 84 -12.38 9.99 23.47
C LEU A 84 -12.18 9.47 24.91
N GLU A 85 -11.52 10.25 25.76
CA GLU A 85 -11.33 9.85 27.15
C GLU A 85 -12.67 9.68 27.90
N PRO A 86 -12.77 8.68 28.79
CA PRO A 86 -14.05 8.39 29.48
C PRO A 86 -14.64 9.59 30.22
N TRP A 87 -13.81 10.42 30.86
CA TRP A 87 -14.28 11.62 31.56
C TRP A 87 -14.79 12.71 30.62
N VAL A 88 -14.18 12.86 29.42
CA VAL A 88 -14.66 13.81 28.42
C VAL A 88 -15.99 13.34 27.83
N THR A 89 -16.12 12.03 27.61
CA THR A 89 -17.33 11.45 27.04
C THR A 89 -18.45 11.27 28.06
N SER A 90 -18.17 11.17 29.35
CA SER A 90 -19.19 11.04 30.41
C SER A 90 -20.03 12.31 30.61
N GLU A 91 -19.46 13.48 30.30
CA GLU A 91 -20.18 14.75 30.36
C GLU A 91 -21.18 14.95 29.21
N GLN A 92 -21.11 14.13 28.15
CA GLN A 92 -22.01 14.20 27.02
C GLN A 92 -23.31 13.44 27.31
N ARG A 93 -24.45 14.00 26.89
CA ARG A 93 -25.72 13.28 26.96
C ARG A 93 -25.63 11.97 26.18
N VAL A 94 -26.17 10.88 26.76
CA VAL A 94 -26.08 9.53 26.17
C VAL A 94 -26.60 9.50 24.72
N GLN A 95 -27.69 10.23 24.45
CA GLN A 95 -28.26 10.32 23.09
C GLN A 95 -27.33 11.00 22.10
N ASP A 96 -26.65 12.08 22.48
CA ASP A 96 -25.71 12.79 21.63
C ASP A 96 -24.47 11.94 21.36
N LYS A 97 -24.01 11.19 22.35
CA LYS A 97 -22.89 10.27 22.24
C LYS A 97 -23.19 9.12 21.26
N LEU A 98 -24.34 8.47 21.42
CA LEU A 98 -24.78 7.39 20.53
C LEU A 98 -24.97 7.89 19.10
N GLY A 99 -25.61 9.05 18.92
CA GLY A 99 -25.81 9.65 17.60
C GLY A 99 -24.50 9.95 16.89
N LYS A 100 -23.53 10.59 17.56
CA LYS A 100 -22.20 10.85 16.99
C LYS A 100 -21.46 9.56 16.61
N THR A 101 -21.42 8.59 17.52
CA THR A 101 -20.71 7.34 17.34
C THR A 101 -21.27 6.53 16.18
N LEU A 102 -22.59 6.40 16.11
CA LEU A 102 -23.28 5.60 15.10
C LEU A 102 -23.24 6.26 13.71
N LEU A 103 -23.40 7.60 13.64
CA LEU A 103 -23.56 8.29 12.37
C LEU A 103 -22.24 8.50 11.60
N TRP A 104 -21.13 8.82 12.29
CA TRP A 104 -19.92 9.20 11.56
C TRP A 104 -18.58 8.97 12.29
N GLN A 105 -18.51 9.08 13.61
CA GLN A 105 -17.25 9.13 14.34
C GLN A 105 -16.46 7.83 14.22
N LYS A 106 -17.11 6.68 14.44
CA LYS A 106 -16.49 5.36 14.26
C LYS A 106 -15.98 5.16 12.83
N ALA A 107 -16.78 5.54 11.83
CA ALA A 107 -16.38 5.42 10.43
C ALA A 107 -15.23 6.38 10.05
N TYR A 108 -15.20 7.59 10.62
CA TYR A 108 -14.12 8.55 10.42
C TYR A 108 -12.79 8.01 10.95
N ILE A 109 -12.80 7.56 12.21
CA ILE A 109 -11.62 7.05 12.89
C ILE A 109 -11.17 5.70 12.30
N GLY A 110 -12.10 4.79 12.05
CA GLY A 110 -11.80 3.46 11.51
C GLY A 110 -11.16 3.48 10.12
N ARG A 111 -11.41 4.54 9.36
CA ARG A 111 -10.86 4.72 8.01
C ARG A 111 -9.55 5.50 7.96
N ALA A 112 -9.01 5.91 9.10
CA ALA A 112 -7.71 6.56 9.15
C ALA A 112 -6.58 5.54 8.95
N TYR A 113 -5.51 5.97 8.30
CA TYR A 113 -4.30 5.16 8.11
C TYR A 113 -3.47 5.06 9.38
N ALA A 114 -3.55 6.04 10.26
CA ALA A 114 -2.94 6.00 11.57
C ALA A 114 -3.70 6.87 12.57
N ILE A 115 -3.69 6.45 13.82
CA ILE A 115 -4.19 7.20 14.97
C ILE A 115 -3.01 7.53 15.88
N ILE A 116 -2.90 8.79 16.26
CA ILE A 116 -1.89 9.24 17.23
C ILE A 116 -2.62 9.57 18.54
N THR A 117 -2.18 8.94 19.62
CA THR A 117 -2.59 9.20 20.99
C THR A 117 -1.47 9.95 21.73
N LEU A 118 -1.84 10.85 22.63
CA LEU A 118 -0.88 11.73 23.30
C LEU A 118 -0.34 11.19 24.63
N GLY A 119 -0.74 9.96 24.99
CA GLY A 119 -0.27 9.30 26.19
C GLY A 119 -0.81 7.88 26.34
N LYS A 120 -0.21 7.14 27.30
CA LYS A 120 -0.52 5.72 27.55
C LYS A 120 -1.98 5.46 27.88
N LEU A 121 -2.59 6.33 28.68
CA LEU A 121 -3.98 6.16 29.10
C LEU A 121 -4.92 6.33 27.90
N GLU A 122 -4.74 7.38 27.10
CA GLU A 122 -5.52 7.60 25.87
C GLU A 122 -5.36 6.41 24.91
N ARG A 123 -4.13 5.90 24.75
CA ARG A 123 -3.86 4.73 23.93
C ARG A 123 -4.63 3.49 24.43
N SER A 124 -4.54 3.18 25.73
CA SER A 124 -5.21 2.02 26.32
C SER A 124 -6.72 2.10 26.14
N ASN A 125 -7.33 3.24 26.49
CA ASN A 125 -8.76 3.47 26.32
C ASN A 125 -9.20 3.37 24.85
N PHE A 126 -8.37 3.87 23.93
CA PHE A 126 -8.69 3.80 22.50
C PHE A 126 -8.59 2.37 21.94
N ILE A 127 -7.60 1.59 22.36
CA ILE A 127 -7.46 0.18 21.95
C ILE A 127 -8.70 -0.64 22.40
N GLU A 128 -9.23 -0.40 23.58
CA GLU A 128 -10.44 -1.06 24.09
C GLU A 128 -11.68 -0.79 23.21
N LEU A 129 -11.74 0.39 22.55
CA LEU A 129 -12.83 0.69 21.61
C LEU A 129 -12.77 -0.17 20.33
N GLY A 130 -11.63 -0.67 19.94
CA GLY A 130 -11.45 -1.51 18.76
C GLY A 130 -11.81 -0.85 17.43
N TRP A 131 -11.76 0.49 17.33
CA TRP A 131 -12.18 1.21 16.12
C TRP A 131 -11.10 1.29 15.05
N ASN A 132 -9.82 1.26 15.45
CA ASN A 132 -8.67 1.23 14.56
C ASN A 132 -7.50 0.55 15.28
N ARG A 133 -6.75 -0.29 14.58
CA ARG A 133 -5.61 -1.02 15.14
C ARG A 133 -4.28 -0.30 14.94
N ARG A 134 -4.22 0.66 14.04
CA ARG A 134 -3.01 1.43 13.67
C ARG A 134 -2.84 2.61 14.62
N VAL A 135 -2.36 2.35 15.82
CA VAL A 135 -2.29 3.32 16.92
C VAL A 135 -0.84 3.53 17.37
N GLU A 136 -0.40 4.78 17.30
CA GLU A 136 0.91 5.22 17.79
C GLU A 136 0.75 6.13 19.01
N GLU A 137 1.66 6.00 19.98
CA GLU A 137 1.72 6.85 21.15
C GLU A 137 2.84 7.89 20.97
N ILE A 138 2.46 9.17 20.89
CA ILE A 138 3.42 10.27 20.77
C ILE A 138 3.00 11.36 21.74
N HIS A 139 3.77 11.55 22.82
CA HIS A 139 3.49 12.56 23.82
C HIS A 139 3.52 13.98 23.23
N ASN A 140 2.74 14.88 23.81
CA ASN A 140 2.64 16.26 23.35
C ASN A 140 3.66 17.17 24.05
N ALA A 141 4.69 17.59 23.35
CA ALA A 141 5.73 18.49 23.89
C ALA A 141 5.23 19.90 24.23
N VAL A 142 3.99 20.26 23.90
CA VAL A 142 3.36 21.52 24.31
C VAL A 142 2.83 21.44 25.74
N THR A 143 2.37 20.27 26.16
CA THR A 143 1.68 20.07 27.45
C THR A 143 2.48 19.27 28.46
N THR A 144 3.52 18.55 28.01
CA THR A 144 4.32 17.68 28.86
C THR A 144 5.81 17.88 28.62
N ASN A 145 6.62 17.65 29.64
CA ASN A 145 8.09 17.66 29.53
C ASN A 145 8.67 16.24 29.34
N THR A 146 7.82 15.26 29.05
CA THR A 146 8.22 13.86 28.85
C THR A 146 8.86 13.58 27.50
N ILE A 147 8.74 14.52 26.59
CA ILE A 147 9.29 14.42 25.22
C ILE A 147 9.79 15.79 24.77
N THR A 148 10.86 15.83 24.02
CA THR A 148 11.35 17.06 23.38
C THR A 148 10.54 17.38 22.12
N LYS A 149 10.56 18.64 21.68
CA LYS A 149 9.93 19.06 20.42
C LYS A 149 10.50 18.31 19.22
N ALA A 150 11.80 18.15 19.15
CA ALA A 150 12.49 17.44 18.06
C ALA A 150 12.08 15.97 18.01
N GLU A 151 12.01 15.31 19.16
CA GLU A 151 11.61 13.91 19.25
C GLU A 151 10.13 13.70 18.88
N MET A 152 9.23 14.59 19.29
CA MET A 152 7.83 14.56 18.89
C MET A 152 7.70 14.69 17.36
N CYS A 153 8.41 15.65 16.76
CA CYS A 153 8.41 15.84 15.31
C CYS A 153 8.97 14.61 14.57
N SER A 154 10.08 14.05 15.04
CA SER A 154 10.70 12.86 14.45
C SER A 154 9.77 11.64 14.51
N LYS A 155 9.13 11.38 15.64
CA LYS A 155 8.16 10.28 15.79
C LYS A 155 6.95 10.50 14.92
N THR A 156 6.42 11.72 14.82
CA THR A 156 5.28 12.03 13.94
C THR A 156 5.64 11.85 12.47
N PHE A 157 6.86 12.28 12.08
CA PHE A 157 7.34 12.07 10.72
C PHE A 157 7.51 10.58 10.37
N ALA A 158 7.98 9.76 11.31
CA ALA A 158 8.07 8.32 11.15
C ALA A 158 6.70 7.68 10.92
N VAL A 159 5.64 8.16 11.60
CA VAL A 159 4.25 7.73 11.32
C VAL A 159 3.85 8.09 9.90
N TYR A 160 4.14 9.31 9.43
CA TYR A 160 3.82 9.70 8.06
C TYR A 160 4.55 8.81 7.05
N GLN A 161 5.81 8.49 7.30
CA GLN A 161 6.58 7.60 6.43
C GLN A 161 5.92 6.22 6.35
N LYS A 162 5.56 5.62 7.47
CA LYS A 162 4.85 4.33 7.52
C LYS A 162 3.51 4.39 6.78
N VAL A 163 2.74 5.48 6.92
CA VAL A 163 1.47 5.69 6.23
C VAL A 163 1.66 5.77 4.71
N ILE A 164 2.69 6.45 4.23
CA ILE A 164 3.04 6.50 2.81
C ILE A 164 3.46 5.12 2.31
N ASP A 165 4.32 4.44 3.05
CA ASP A 165 4.84 3.13 2.70
C ASP A 165 3.75 2.04 2.67
N SER A 166 2.65 2.21 3.40
CA SER A 166 1.52 1.26 3.42
C SER A 166 0.70 1.21 2.12
N ASN A 167 0.98 2.06 1.16
CA ASN A 167 0.35 2.02 -0.16
C ASN A 167 1.40 2.31 -1.25
N THR A 168 2.36 1.43 -1.35
CA THR A 168 3.55 1.62 -2.17
C THR A 168 3.24 1.67 -3.66
N ILE A 169 2.33 0.82 -4.16
CA ILE A 169 2.04 0.74 -5.60
C ILE A 169 1.40 2.01 -6.16
N GLU A 170 0.52 2.68 -5.40
CA GLU A 170 -0.09 3.94 -5.84
C GLU A 170 0.90 5.13 -5.80
N ALA A 171 2.00 4.95 -5.11
CA ALA A 171 3.04 5.97 -4.96
C ALA A 171 4.24 5.76 -5.90
N LEU A 172 4.30 4.61 -6.60
CA LEU A 172 5.26 4.36 -7.67
C LEU A 172 4.82 5.14 -8.91
N ASP A 173 5.75 5.86 -9.52
CA ASP A 173 5.52 6.50 -10.81
C ASP A 173 5.74 5.51 -11.98
N ASP A 174 5.51 5.96 -13.20
CA ASP A 174 5.64 5.12 -14.39
C ASP A 174 7.08 4.61 -14.57
N LEU A 175 8.09 5.38 -14.15
CA LEU A 175 9.49 5.00 -14.21
C LEU A 175 9.80 3.86 -13.23
N ASP A 176 9.34 3.98 -11.99
CA ASP A 176 9.49 2.95 -10.97
C ASP A 176 8.79 1.65 -11.36
N LEU A 177 7.58 1.74 -11.94
CA LEU A 177 6.82 0.56 -12.39
C LEU A 177 7.50 -0.15 -13.57
N ASP A 178 8.06 0.59 -14.52
CA ASP A 178 8.81 0.04 -15.64
C ASP A 178 10.12 -0.63 -15.18
N ALA A 179 10.82 0.02 -14.24
CA ALA A 179 12.00 -0.56 -13.61
C ALA A 179 11.69 -1.85 -12.86
N LEU A 180 10.63 -1.85 -12.05
CA LEU A 180 10.18 -3.03 -11.32
C LEU A 180 9.86 -4.20 -12.27
N SER A 181 9.12 -3.93 -13.34
CA SER A 181 8.80 -4.92 -14.38
C SER A 181 10.08 -5.52 -14.99
N THR A 182 11.04 -4.67 -15.34
CA THR A 182 12.32 -5.09 -15.91
C THR A 182 13.15 -5.92 -14.93
N ILE A 183 13.23 -5.51 -13.68
CA ILE A 183 13.93 -6.23 -12.62
C ILE A 183 13.30 -7.62 -12.40
N ILE A 184 11.96 -7.69 -12.35
CA ILE A 184 11.23 -8.96 -12.19
C ILE A 184 11.51 -9.89 -13.37
N LYS A 185 11.43 -9.40 -14.61
CA LYS A 185 11.74 -10.18 -15.81
C LYS A 185 13.16 -10.77 -15.78
N ALA A 186 14.15 -9.95 -15.42
CA ALA A 186 15.52 -10.41 -15.25
C ALA A 186 15.64 -11.46 -14.11
N GLY A 187 14.92 -11.27 -13.02
CA GLY A 187 14.90 -12.19 -11.88
C GLY A 187 14.21 -13.53 -12.15
N ILE A 188 13.28 -13.56 -13.10
CA ILE A 188 12.61 -14.81 -13.51
C ILE A 188 13.45 -15.56 -14.53
N THR A 189 13.92 -14.87 -15.57
CA THR A 189 14.61 -15.46 -16.71
C THR A 189 16.10 -15.71 -16.48
N GLY A 190 16.71 -14.99 -15.52
CA GLY A 190 18.18 -14.99 -15.34
C GLY A 190 18.94 -14.32 -16.49
N ASP A 191 18.26 -13.59 -17.38
CA ASP A 191 18.81 -13.07 -18.61
C ASP A 191 19.12 -11.57 -18.51
N LYS A 192 20.33 -11.19 -18.95
CA LYS A 192 20.78 -9.80 -19.00
C LYS A 192 20.23 -8.99 -20.17
N ARG A 193 19.50 -9.60 -21.12
CA ARG A 193 18.91 -8.89 -22.27
C ARG A 193 18.00 -7.71 -21.85
N TRP A 194 17.47 -7.74 -20.64
CA TRP A 194 16.65 -6.67 -20.07
C TRP A 194 17.46 -5.42 -19.68
N CYS A 195 18.81 -5.49 -19.62
CA CYS A 195 19.67 -4.35 -19.31
C CYS A 195 19.51 -3.17 -20.28
N SER A 196 19.32 -3.46 -21.57
CA SER A 196 19.25 -2.41 -22.61
C SER A 196 18.06 -1.45 -22.43
N SER A 197 16.97 -1.92 -21.85
CA SER A 197 15.82 -1.05 -21.51
C SER A 197 16.13 -0.12 -20.34
N LEU A 198 17.04 -0.49 -19.45
CA LEU A 198 17.41 0.31 -18.28
C LEU A 198 18.51 1.32 -18.58
N GLU A 199 19.45 1.02 -19.49
CA GLU A 199 20.56 1.91 -19.84
C GLU A 199 20.11 3.21 -20.51
N SER A 200 18.94 3.19 -21.19
CA SER A 200 18.40 4.37 -21.89
C SER A 200 17.85 5.47 -20.97
N VAL A 201 17.71 5.24 -19.68
CA VAL A 201 16.95 6.12 -18.77
C VAL A 201 17.75 6.61 -17.55
N ASN A 202 19.08 6.49 -17.52
CA ASN A 202 19.92 6.90 -16.37
C ASN A 202 19.48 6.26 -15.02
N TYR A 203 19.09 5.00 -15.06
CA TYR A 203 18.95 4.20 -13.86
C TYR A 203 20.32 4.06 -13.15
N PRO A 204 20.42 3.99 -11.89
CA PRO A 204 19.47 3.75 -10.82
C PRO A 204 19.25 4.94 -9.88
N GLN A 205 19.73 6.14 -10.26
CA GLN A 205 19.79 7.29 -9.34
C GLN A 205 18.43 7.94 -9.07
N ASN A 206 17.43 7.67 -9.92
CA ASN A 206 16.11 8.31 -9.86
C ASN A 206 15.00 7.38 -9.34
N LEU A 207 15.31 6.12 -9.00
CA LEU A 207 14.30 5.17 -8.52
C LEU A 207 14.00 5.36 -7.05
N ASP A 208 12.73 5.26 -6.69
CA ASP A 208 12.32 5.13 -5.29
C ASP A 208 12.54 3.70 -4.78
N TRP A 209 13.82 3.35 -4.56
CA TRP A 209 14.23 2.03 -4.09
C TRP A 209 13.49 1.60 -2.82
N ARG A 210 13.18 2.54 -1.94
CA ARG A 210 12.45 2.22 -0.71
C ARG A 210 11.07 1.66 -1.03
N ARG A 211 10.30 2.33 -1.89
CA ARG A 211 8.96 1.87 -2.27
C ARG A 211 9.00 0.59 -3.09
N LEU A 212 9.95 0.47 -4.03
CA LEU A 212 10.13 -0.76 -4.80
C LEU A 212 10.38 -1.98 -3.92
N LEU A 213 11.30 -1.87 -2.94
CA LEU A 213 11.64 -2.98 -2.08
C LEU A 213 10.53 -3.30 -1.06
N ILE A 214 9.84 -2.28 -0.53
CA ILE A 214 8.66 -2.48 0.30
C ILE A 214 7.56 -3.19 -0.49
N TYR A 215 7.28 -2.75 -1.72
CA TYR A 215 6.33 -3.42 -2.60
C TYR A 215 6.70 -4.88 -2.82
N ALA A 216 7.97 -5.16 -3.10
CA ALA A 216 8.46 -6.52 -3.30
C ALA A 216 8.28 -7.42 -2.06
N GLU A 217 8.48 -6.86 -0.84
CA GLU A 217 8.20 -7.57 0.42
C GLU A 217 6.71 -7.88 0.58
N HIS A 218 5.84 -6.91 0.28
CA HIS A 218 4.41 -7.06 0.43
C HIS A 218 3.81 -8.05 -0.55
N GLU A 219 4.25 -8.01 -1.81
CA GLU A 219 3.84 -8.98 -2.83
C GLU A 219 4.51 -10.34 -2.69
N HIS A 220 5.38 -10.52 -1.70
CA HIS A 220 6.11 -11.76 -1.44
C HIS A 220 7.02 -12.18 -2.63
N ILE A 221 7.50 -11.19 -3.38
CA ILE A 221 8.34 -11.37 -4.57
C ILE A 221 9.78 -10.87 -4.37
N ARG A 222 10.18 -10.55 -3.14
CA ARG A 222 11.47 -9.95 -2.82
C ARG A 222 12.65 -10.75 -3.35
N ASN A 223 12.62 -12.08 -3.26
CA ASN A 223 13.66 -12.95 -3.77
C ASN A 223 13.87 -12.84 -5.29
N TYR A 224 12.79 -12.64 -6.07
CA TYR A 224 12.88 -12.43 -7.51
C TYR A 224 13.45 -11.05 -7.85
N VAL A 225 13.05 -10.05 -7.09
CA VAL A 225 13.57 -8.69 -7.24
C VAL A 225 15.05 -8.63 -6.90
N ASP A 226 15.49 -9.20 -5.77
CA ASP A 226 16.90 -9.24 -5.38
C ASP A 226 17.77 -10.00 -6.40
N TYR A 227 17.25 -11.10 -6.94
CA TYR A 227 17.95 -11.84 -7.98
C TYR A 227 18.04 -11.02 -9.29
N GLY A 228 16.96 -10.37 -9.71
CA GLY A 228 16.96 -9.50 -10.88
C GLY A 228 17.93 -8.32 -10.74
N ILE A 229 17.98 -7.68 -9.57
CA ILE A 229 18.96 -6.64 -9.23
C ILE A 229 20.39 -7.17 -9.41
N SER A 230 20.67 -8.38 -8.91
CA SER A 230 21.97 -9.02 -9.05
C SER A 230 22.32 -9.31 -10.51
N ILE A 231 21.38 -9.86 -11.30
CA ILE A 231 21.57 -10.14 -12.72
C ILE A 231 21.87 -8.85 -13.51
N LEU A 232 21.14 -7.79 -13.23
CA LEU A 232 21.29 -6.49 -13.89
C LEU A 232 22.49 -5.68 -13.37
N GLY A 233 23.09 -6.08 -12.25
CA GLY A 233 24.21 -5.36 -11.63
C GLY A 233 23.84 -4.00 -11.08
N LEU A 234 22.60 -3.80 -10.64
CA LEU A 234 22.10 -2.52 -10.14
C LEU A 234 22.58 -2.26 -8.71
N PRO A 235 23.13 -1.07 -8.41
CA PRO A 235 23.46 -0.71 -7.04
C PRO A 235 22.18 -0.37 -6.27
N THR A 236 21.93 -1.10 -5.19
CA THR A 236 20.78 -0.87 -4.30
C THR A 236 21.22 -0.39 -2.94
N PRO A 237 20.52 0.61 -2.35
CA PRO A 237 20.76 0.99 -0.98
C PRO A 237 20.25 -0.08 -0.01
N ALA A 238 20.89 -0.20 1.15
CA ALA A 238 20.33 -0.98 2.27
C ALA A 238 19.12 -0.25 2.82
N ILE A 239 17.95 -0.90 2.80
CA ILE A 239 16.68 -0.33 3.23
C ILE A 239 16.03 -1.26 4.24
N ASP A 240 15.64 -0.68 5.40
CA ASP A 240 14.83 -1.36 6.39
C ASP A 240 13.36 -1.40 5.91
N THR A 241 12.85 -2.61 5.69
CA THR A 241 11.47 -2.88 5.28
C THR A 241 10.65 -3.55 6.39
N GLU A 242 11.21 -3.68 7.60
CA GLU A 242 10.51 -4.28 8.73
C GLU A 242 9.39 -3.38 9.26
N HIS A 243 8.41 -4.00 9.89
CA HIS A 243 7.30 -3.34 10.63
C HIS A 243 6.29 -2.53 9.81
N ILE A 244 6.20 -2.70 8.49
CA ILE A 244 5.25 -1.98 7.66
C ILE A 244 3.86 -2.65 7.65
N ASP A 245 3.78 -3.93 7.88
CA ASP A 245 2.55 -4.74 7.83
C ASP A 245 1.42 -4.19 8.72
N SER A 246 1.75 -3.58 9.87
CA SER A 246 0.77 -3.00 10.77
C SER A 246 -0.01 -1.80 10.21
N TYR A 247 0.48 -1.19 9.12
CA TYR A 247 -0.14 -0.05 8.45
C TYR A 247 -0.92 -0.43 7.19
N PHE A 248 -0.93 -1.73 6.83
CA PHE A 248 -1.77 -2.21 5.76
C PHE A 248 -3.24 -2.27 6.16
N PRO A 249 -4.17 -2.22 5.21
CA PRO A 249 -5.59 -2.40 5.50
C PRO A 249 -5.86 -3.71 6.21
N ASP A 250 -6.89 -3.74 7.07
CA ASP A 250 -7.27 -4.96 7.80
C ASP A 250 -7.67 -6.12 6.87
N ASN A 251 -8.08 -5.82 5.64
CA ASN A 251 -8.41 -6.80 4.61
C ASN A 251 -7.23 -7.16 3.70
N TYR A 252 -6.06 -6.56 3.92
CA TYR A 252 -4.85 -6.95 3.20
C TYR A 252 -4.30 -8.25 3.78
N SER A 253 -4.02 -9.19 2.90
CA SER A 253 -3.28 -10.39 3.23
C SER A 253 -2.09 -10.53 2.30
N LYS A 254 -0.91 -10.81 2.86
CA LYS A 254 0.30 -11.09 2.08
C LYS A 254 0.05 -12.30 1.17
N PRO A 255 0.40 -12.24 -0.12
CA PRO A 255 0.21 -13.36 -1.03
C PRO A 255 0.90 -14.65 -0.53
N ASN A 256 0.18 -15.75 -0.52
CA ASN A 256 0.76 -17.07 -0.24
C ASN A 256 1.23 -17.68 -1.57
N PRO A 257 2.38 -18.39 -1.59
CA PRO A 257 2.82 -19.18 -2.73
C PRO A 257 1.75 -20.14 -3.22
N LEU A 258 1.67 -20.38 -4.54
CA LEU A 258 0.67 -21.29 -5.12
C LEU A 258 0.77 -22.71 -4.53
N LYS A 259 1.98 -23.21 -4.27
CA LYS A 259 2.17 -24.52 -3.63
C LYS A 259 1.43 -24.66 -2.30
N ASP A 260 1.38 -23.59 -1.50
CA ASP A 260 0.72 -23.58 -0.18
C ASP A 260 -0.82 -23.58 -0.32
N ILE A 261 -1.32 -23.12 -1.47
CA ILE A 261 -2.77 -23.03 -1.76
C ILE A 261 -3.29 -24.31 -2.44
N ILE A 262 -2.55 -24.80 -3.45
CA ILE A 262 -3.00 -25.90 -4.29
C ILE A 262 -2.31 -27.24 -3.98
N GLY A 263 -1.40 -27.27 -3.01
CA GLY A 263 -0.54 -28.42 -2.66
C GLY A 263 0.64 -28.61 -3.62
N ASP A 264 1.57 -29.44 -3.19
CA ASP A 264 2.77 -29.75 -3.98
C ASP A 264 2.46 -30.48 -5.29
N TYR A 265 3.45 -30.44 -6.18
CA TYR A 265 3.47 -31.25 -7.41
C TYR A 265 3.41 -32.76 -7.08
N GLN A 266 2.47 -33.47 -7.69
CA GLN A 266 2.22 -34.90 -7.43
C GLN A 266 2.47 -35.80 -8.67
N GLY A 267 3.46 -35.45 -9.49
CA GLY A 267 3.88 -36.30 -10.61
C GLY A 267 3.09 -36.12 -11.91
N ASN A 268 2.09 -35.23 -11.96
CA ASN A 268 1.42 -34.80 -13.19
C ASN A 268 1.54 -33.29 -13.36
N GLU A 269 2.48 -32.86 -14.18
CA GLU A 269 2.82 -31.46 -14.42
C GLU A 269 1.67 -30.69 -15.09
N THR A 270 1.01 -31.30 -16.05
CA THR A 270 -0.16 -30.71 -16.73
C THR A 270 -1.27 -30.40 -15.74
N ASP A 271 -1.62 -31.35 -14.85
CA ASP A 271 -2.64 -31.13 -13.81
C ASP A 271 -2.21 -30.07 -12.79
N TYR A 272 -0.92 -29.99 -12.48
CA TYR A 272 -0.39 -28.98 -11.58
C TYR A 272 -0.54 -27.58 -12.19
N ILE A 273 -0.13 -27.37 -13.44
CA ILE A 273 -0.29 -26.12 -14.17
C ILE A 273 -1.77 -25.73 -14.30
N LEU A 274 -2.67 -26.67 -14.60
CA LEU A 274 -4.10 -26.42 -14.64
C LEU A 274 -4.65 -25.92 -13.30
N ARG A 275 -4.19 -26.46 -12.19
CA ARG A 275 -4.56 -25.98 -10.84
C ARG A 275 -4.05 -24.57 -10.58
N MET A 276 -2.81 -24.24 -11.00
CA MET A 276 -2.26 -22.90 -10.93
C MET A 276 -3.10 -21.90 -11.71
N ILE A 277 -3.42 -22.19 -12.97
CA ILE A 277 -4.25 -21.34 -13.83
C ILE A 277 -5.63 -21.10 -13.21
N ARG A 278 -6.26 -22.13 -12.65
CA ARG A 278 -7.56 -21.99 -11.96
C ARG A 278 -7.49 -21.13 -10.71
N GLN A 279 -6.39 -21.20 -9.97
CA GLN A 279 -6.20 -20.36 -8.79
C GLN A 279 -5.98 -18.90 -9.19
N ILE A 280 -5.18 -18.65 -10.23
CA ILE A 280 -4.97 -17.30 -10.79
C ILE A 280 -6.30 -16.74 -11.36
N GLN A 281 -7.14 -17.58 -11.93
CA GLN A 281 -8.46 -17.15 -12.42
C GLN A 281 -9.37 -16.63 -11.30
N LYS A 282 -9.24 -17.17 -10.08
CA LYS A 282 -10.00 -16.68 -8.91
C LYS A 282 -9.41 -15.38 -8.38
N GLN A 283 -8.07 -15.33 -8.27
CA GLN A 283 -7.34 -14.18 -7.72
C GLN A 283 -6.00 -14.02 -8.45
N PRO A 284 -5.92 -13.13 -9.44
CA PRO A 284 -4.68 -12.86 -10.15
C PRO A 284 -3.75 -12.01 -9.27
N LEU A 285 -2.66 -12.59 -8.79
CA LEU A 285 -1.61 -11.97 -8.00
C LEU A 285 -0.29 -12.04 -8.76
N LEU A 286 0.57 -11.03 -8.60
CA LEU A 286 1.87 -10.98 -9.28
C LEU A 286 2.75 -12.18 -8.92
N LEU A 287 2.82 -12.55 -7.64
CA LEU A 287 3.54 -13.75 -7.18
C LEU A 287 3.08 -15.01 -7.96
N HIS A 288 1.78 -15.21 -8.08
CA HIS A 288 1.23 -16.39 -8.77
C HIS A 288 1.54 -16.39 -10.27
N MET A 289 1.60 -15.21 -10.90
CA MET A 289 2.02 -15.08 -12.30
C MET A 289 3.49 -15.43 -12.48
N ILE A 290 4.35 -14.97 -11.57
CA ILE A 290 5.78 -15.32 -11.57
C ILE A 290 5.96 -16.83 -11.42
N GLU A 291 5.28 -17.45 -10.45
CA GLU A 291 5.36 -18.90 -10.21
C GLU A 291 4.86 -19.71 -11.42
N LEU A 292 3.73 -19.30 -12.04
CA LEU A 292 3.24 -19.96 -13.25
C LEU A 292 4.20 -19.80 -14.43
N THR A 293 4.76 -18.61 -14.63
CA THR A 293 5.76 -18.36 -15.70
C THR A 293 6.95 -19.30 -15.55
N ARG A 294 7.47 -19.45 -14.33
CA ARG A 294 8.59 -20.37 -14.07
C ARG A 294 8.26 -21.84 -14.31
N GLU A 295 7.03 -22.25 -14.01
CA GLU A 295 6.59 -23.62 -14.32
C GLU A 295 6.46 -23.82 -15.84
N LEU A 296 5.89 -22.87 -16.59
CA LEU A 296 5.79 -22.95 -18.05
C LEU A 296 7.17 -22.94 -18.75
N MET A 297 8.16 -22.30 -18.17
CA MET A 297 9.55 -22.26 -18.70
C MET A 297 10.38 -23.50 -18.42
N ARG A 298 9.81 -24.55 -17.84
CA ARG A 298 10.51 -25.83 -17.62
C ARG A 298 10.55 -26.65 -18.91
N ASP A 299 11.70 -27.20 -19.22
CA ASP A 299 11.89 -28.08 -20.38
C ASP A 299 11.05 -29.38 -20.34
N THR A 300 10.47 -29.68 -19.19
CA THR A 300 9.65 -30.90 -18.98
C THR A 300 8.19 -30.69 -19.37
N VAL A 301 7.74 -29.46 -19.58
CA VAL A 301 6.34 -29.15 -19.95
C VAL A 301 6.10 -29.58 -21.39
N ASN A 302 5.05 -30.39 -21.57
CA ASN A 302 4.58 -30.76 -22.91
C ASN A 302 3.42 -29.83 -23.33
N ASP A 303 3.71 -28.90 -24.23
CA ASP A 303 2.77 -27.86 -24.68
C ASP A 303 1.52 -28.44 -25.37
N GLU A 304 1.67 -29.53 -26.17
CA GLU A 304 0.54 -30.15 -26.85
C GLU A 304 -0.43 -30.78 -25.83
N LEU A 305 0.08 -31.53 -24.87
CA LEU A 305 -0.73 -32.11 -23.79
C LEU A 305 -1.39 -31.06 -22.93
N LEU A 306 -0.67 -29.98 -22.64
CA LEU A 306 -1.22 -28.87 -21.86
C LEU A 306 -2.31 -28.12 -22.64
N ALA A 307 -2.12 -27.86 -23.93
CA ALA A 307 -3.12 -27.24 -24.80
C ALA A 307 -4.41 -28.08 -24.89
N GLU A 308 -4.28 -29.39 -25.09
CA GLU A 308 -5.42 -30.31 -25.09
C GLU A 308 -6.14 -30.34 -23.73
N ALA A 309 -5.41 -30.38 -22.65
CA ALA A 309 -5.97 -30.37 -21.30
C ALA A 309 -6.69 -29.06 -20.96
N LEU A 310 -6.17 -27.91 -21.43
CA LEU A 310 -6.82 -26.61 -21.32
C LEU A 310 -8.14 -26.57 -22.08
N ASP A 311 -8.20 -27.13 -23.31
CA ASP A 311 -9.40 -27.20 -24.11
C ASP A 311 -10.45 -28.10 -23.45
N ASN A 312 -10.07 -29.31 -23.06
CA ASN A 312 -10.93 -30.25 -22.35
C ASN A 312 -11.56 -29.69 -21.06
N LYS A 313 -10.91 -28.71 -20.42
CA LYS A 313 -11.38 -28.04 -19.19
C LYS A 313 -12.06 -26.70 -19.45
N ASN A 314 -12.26 -26.30 -20.71
CA ASN A 314 -12.81 -25.00 -21.14
C ASN A 314 -12.01 -23.79 -20.58
N LEU A 315 -10.69 -23.92 -20.46
CA LEU A 315 -9.80 -22.89 -19.94
C LEU A 315 -9.01 -22.16 -21.04
N SER A 316 -9.06 -22.63 -22.29
CA SER A 316 -8.25 -22.11 -23.41
C SER A 316 -8.40 -20.60 -23.60
N ASN A 317 -9.61 -20.06 -23.55
CA ASN A 317 -9.84 -18.62 -23.70
C ASN A 317 -9.23 -17.81 -22.55
N TYR A 318 -9.32 -18.31 -21.31
CA TYR A 318 -8.70 -17.66 -20.17
C TYR A 318 -7.18 -17.76 -20.25
N ALA A 319 -6.64 -18.94 -20.57
CA ALA A 319 -5.21 -19.19 -20.69
C ALA A 319 -4.56 -18.28 -21.75
N ARG A 320 -5.15 -18.10 -22.92
CA ARG A 320 -4.66 -17.17 -23.96
C ARG A 320 -4.56 -15.73 -23.43
N SER A 321 -5.58 -15.27 -22.71
CA SER A 321 -5.58 -13.92 -22.12
C SER A 321 -4.58 -13.80 -20.97
N LEU A 322 -4.42 -14.86 -20.18
CA LEU A 322 -3.42 -14.91 -19.12
C LEU A 322 -2.00 -14.93 -19.69
N ILE A 323 -1.72 -15.72 -20.71
CA ILE A 323 -0.42 -15.77 -21.40
C ILE A 323 0.00 -14.38 -21.92
N GLN A 324 -0.94 -13.60 -22.47
CA GLN A 324 -0.66 -12.21 -22.86
C GLN A 324 -0.17 -11.39 -21.66
N VAL A 325 -0.84 -11.49 -20.52
CA VAL A 325 -0.43 -10.76 -19.31
C VAL A 325 0.90 -11.29 -18.74
N LEU A 326 1.14 -12.61 -18.79
CA LEU A 326 2.43 -13.20 -18.37
C LEU A 326 3.58 -12.68 -19.23
N SER A 327 3.40 -12.61 -20.56
CA SER A 327 4.41 -12.05 -21.45
C SER A 327 4.74 -10.59 -21.10
N GLU A 328 3.73 -9.78 -20.82
CA GLU A 328 3.90 -8.37 -20.48
C GLU A 328 4.57 -8.17 -19.11
N GLN A 329 4.09 -8.87 -18.08
CA GLN A 329 4.48 -8.64 -16.68
C GLN A 329 5.71 -9.45 -16.24
N THR A 330 5.85 -10.67 -16.75
CA THR A 330 6.85 -11.62 -16.28
C THR A 330 7.87 -12.02 -17.34
N GLY A 331 7.68 -11.56 -18.58
CA GLY A 331 8.61 -11.85 -19.68
C GLY A 331 8.55 -13.28 -20.21
N LEU A 332 7.37 -13.92 -20.14
CA LEU A 332 7.19 -15.24 -20.77
C LEU A 332 7.44 -15.16 -22.27
N ASP A 333 8.42 -15.91 -22.76
CA ASP A 333 8.78 -15.99 -24.19
C ASP A 333 7.81 -16.86 -24.99
N GLU A 334 7.68 -16.57 -26.29
CA GLU A 334 6.82 -17.32 -27.21
C GLU A 334 7.13 -18.83 -27.23
N GLY A 335 8.41 -19.21 -27.07
CA GLY A 335 8.84 -20.60 -27.04
C GLY A 335 8.31 -21.44 -25.86
N TYR A 336 7.72 -20.82 -24.85
CA TYR A 336 7.14 -21.46 -23.66
C TYR A 336 5.63 -21.24 -23.56
N MET A 337 4.97 -20.80 -24.63
CA MET A 337 3.54 -20.53 -24.64
C MET A 337 2.77 -21.72 -25.20
N PRO A 338 2.02 -22.48 -24.39
CA PRO A 338 1.27 -23.65 -24.87
C PRO A 338 0.11 -23.25 -25.81
N LEU A 339 -0.32 -21.99 -25.80
CA LEU A 339 -1.34 -21.42 -26.66
C LEU A 339 -0.92 -20.01 -27.12
N PRO A 340 -1.33 -19.58 -28.32
CA PRO A 340 -1.07 -18.21 -28.76
C PRO A 340 -1.76 -17.20 -27.85
N PRO A 341 -1.09 -16.09 -27.49
CA PRO A 341 -1.64 -15.05 -26.63
C PRO A 341 -2.85 -14.38 -27.28
N ALA A 342 -3.72 -13.78 -26.46
CA ALA A 342 -4.88 -13.03 -26.94
C ALA A 342 -5.05 -11.75 -26.10
N ASP A 343 -5.05 -10.60 -26.80
CA ASP A 343 -5.35 -9.31 -26.19
C ASP A 343 -6.82 -8.95 -26.42
N ASN A 344 -7.62 -9.07 -25.37
CA ASN A 344 -9.08 -8.91 -25.43
C ASN A 344 -9.63 -8.33 -24.11
N ARG A 345 -10.97 -8.25 -23.99
CA ARG A 345 -11.63 -7.74 -22.79
C ARG A 345 -11.28 -8.53 -21.51
N LEU A 346 -10.98 -9.80 -21.63
CA LEU A 346 -10.60 -10.64 -20.50
C LEU A 346 -9.17 -10.31 -20.05
N THR A 347 -8.25 -10.07 -20.98
CA THR A 347 -6.89 -9.58 -20.72
C THR A 347 -6.93 -8.26 -19.97
N GLU A 348 -7.73 -7.30 -20.42
CA GLU A 348 -7.95 -6.03 -19.73
C GLU A 348 -8.47 -6.21 -18.29
N ARG A 349 -9.37 -7.18 -18.10
CA ARG A 349 -9.89 -7.49 -16.76
C ARG A 349 -8.78 -8.05 -15.85
N ILE A 350 -7.93 -8.95 -16.36
CA ILE A 350 -6.80 -9.52 -15.59
C ILE A 350 -5.82 -8.40 -15.21
N ARG A 351 -5.42 -7.54 -16.16
CA ARG A 351 -4.56 -6.37 -15.90
C ARG A 351 -5.12 -5.47 -14.78
N LYS A 352 -6.42 -5.16 -14.84
CA LYS A 352 -7.08 -4.33 -13.80
C LYS A 352 -7.14 -5.01 -12.44
N GLN A 353 -7.37 -6.31 -12.38
CA GLN A 353 -7.40 -7.04 -11.13
C GLN A 353 -6.00 -7.10 -10.49
N LEU A 354 -4.97 -7.32 -11.30
CA LEU A 354 -3.58 -7.30 -10.85
C LEU A 354 -3.17 -5.93 -10.30
N ALA A 355 -3.48 -4.86 -11.03
CA ALA A 355 -3.17 -3.49 -10.60
C ALA A 355 -3.94 -3.05 -9.35
N ASN A 356 -5.09 -3.65 -9.05
CA ASN A 356 -5.94 -3.26 -7.92
C ASN A 356 -5.68 -4.06 -6.63
N HIS A 357 -4.78 -5.03 -6.64
CA HIS A 357 -4.54 -5.90 -5.50
C HIS A 357 -4.17 -5.13 -4.20
N LEU A 358 -3.37 -4.07 -4.32
CA LEU A 358 -2.97 -3.20 -3.20
C LEU A 358 -3.82 -1.91 -3.08
N ARG A 359 -4.83 -1.72 -3.91
CA ARG A 359 -5.72 -0.56 -3.77
C ARG A 359 -6.67 -0.77 -2.61
N ILE A 360 -6.60 0.14 -1.67
CA ILE A 360 -7.42 0.22 -0.46
C ILE A 360 -8.80 0.78 -0.78
#